data_a4a4dc879d57c2f64867d3a32ce08654
#
_entry.id   a4a4dc879d57c2f64867d3a32ce08654
#
_cell.length_a   1.000
_cell.length_b   1.000
_cell.length_c   1.000
_cell.angle_alpha   90.00
_cell.angle_beta   90.00
_cell.angle_gamma   90.00
#
_symmetry.space_group_name_H-M   'P 1'
#
loop_
_entity.id
_entity.type
_entity.pdbx_description
1 polymer ?
#
loop_
_entity_poly.entity_id
_entity_poly.type
_entity_poly.pdbx_seq_one_letter_code
_entity_poly.pdbx_strand_id
1 'polypeptide(L)'
;MTDPTPDPTSPPARPVSWRYRAVVAGAPAGAGAVLVGGGRATPTEGDPPAVVNGRADVVEHLYPRNGAEVLRQVEIGIDLAPGHEGRLIVNGESIPEDELRLVPEQNQVFFLPGPGKVLETLPSGTTCVTAVIWRSAVGRGADDLSIQWCFDVT
;
A
#
# COMPACT_ATOMS: atom_id res chain seq x y z
N MET A 1 52.29 -2.65 0.93
CA MET A 1 50.97 -2.85 1.59
C MET A 1 51.00 -1.99 2.82
N THR A 2 50.42 -0.80 2.74
CA THR A 2 50.43 0.20 3.81
C THR A 2 48.99 0.42 4.23
N ASP A 3 48.67 0.02 5.44
CA ASP A 3 47.35 0.16 6.07
C ASP A 3 47.09 1.63 6.40
N PRO A 4 45.93 2.23 6.05
CA PRO A 4 45.64 3.59 6.43
C PRO A 4 45.19 3.65 7.89
N THR A 5 46.00 4.35 8.69
CA THR A 5 45.68 4.69 10.10
C THR A 5 44.43 5.58 10.18
N PRO A 6 43.46 5.30 11.04
CA PRO A 6 42.28 6.16 11.22
C PRO A 6 42.67 7.45 11.94
N ASP A 7 42.11 8.57 11.42
CA ASP A 7 42.28 9.93 11.92
C ASP A 7 41.54 10.13 13.25
N PRO A 8 42.19 10.58 14.33
CA PRO A 8 41.60 10.73 15.65
C PRO A 8 40.79 12.03 15.85
N THR A 9 40.48 12.79 14.77
CA THR A 9 39.88 14.13 14.91
C THR A 9 38.38 14.21 14.61
N SER A 10 37.65 13.09 14.56
CA SER A 10 36.19 13.15 14.39
C SER A 10 35.50 13.39 15.72
N PRO A 11 34.71 14.49 15.87
CA PRO A 11 33.98 14.77 17.09
C PRO A 11 32.82 13.78 17.25
N PRO A 12 32.49 13.36 18.49
CA PRO A 12 31.39 12.43 18.73
C PRO A 12 30.05 13.07 18.41
N ALA A 13 29.19 12.31 17.74
CA ALA A 13 27.82 12.68 17.46
C ALA A 13 27.04 12.96 18.75
N ARG A 14 26.49 14.16 18.86
CA ARG A 14 25.69 14.57 20.01
C ARG A 14 24.33 13.87 19.98
N PRO A 15 23.87 13.28 21.09
CA PRO A 15 22.51 12.76 21.18
C PRO A 15 21.52 13.93 21.18
N VAL A 16 20.55 13.91 20.27
CA VAL A 16 19.43 14.84 20.27
C VAL A 16 18.49 14.47 21.42
N SER A 17 18.60 15.21 22.52
CA SER A 17 17.68 15.08 23.64
C SER A 17 16.39 15.83 23.32
N TRP A 18 15.33 15.11 22.99
CA TRP A 18 14.00 15.65 22.84
C TRP A 18 13.37 15.87 24.24
N ARG A 19 13.49 17.09 24.71
CA ARG A 19 12.80 17.52 25.94
C ARG A 19 11.34 17.86 25.56
N TYR A 20 10.42 16.97 25.88
CA TYR A 20 9.00 17.30 26.00
C TYR A 20 8.80 18.30 27.11
N ARG A 21 8.44 19.54 26.77
CA ARG A 21 7.88 20.50 27.72
C ARG A 21 6.37 20.26 27.81
N ALA A 22 5.94 19.63 28.86
CA ALA A 22 4.55 19.64 29.29
C ALA A 22 4.17 21.07 29.68
N VAL A 23 3.25 21.68 28.97
CA VAL A 23 2.59 22.92 29.40
C VAL A 23 1.27 22.54 30.02
N VAL A 24 1.21 22.58 31.34
CA VAL A 24 -0.02 22.56 32.13
C VAL A 24 -0.41 24.00 32.37
N ALA A 25 -1.54 24.45 31.90
CA ALA A 25 -2.23 25.65 32.32
C ALA A 25 -3.71 25.51 32.07
N GLY A 26 -4.50 25.33 33.11
CA GLY A 26 -5.34 26.36 33.66
C GLY A 26 -6.74 26.37 33.03
N ALA A 27 -7.73 25.81 33.74
CA ALA A 27 -9.14 26.02 33.49
C ALA A 27 -9.57 27.48 33.83
N PRO A 28 -10.61 28.00 33.11
CA PRO A 28 -11.71 28.62 33.84
C PRO A 28 -13.06 28.01 33.44
N ALA A 29 -13.90 27.90 34.45
CA ALA A 29 -15.30 27.56 34.35
C ALA A 29 -16.07 28.65 33.58
N GLY A 30 -16.83 28.22 32.57
CA GLY A 30 -17.78 29.07 31.86
C GLY A 30 -18.93 28.21 31.35
N ALA A 31 -20.06 28.25 32.05
CA ALA A 31 -21.31 27.66 31.63
C ALA A 31 -21.82 28.40 30.38
N GLY A 32 -21.96 27.68 29.26
CA GLY A 32 -22.61 28.17 28.08
C GLY A 32 -23.15 26.97 27.31
N ALA A 33 -24.41 26.65 27.50
CA ALA A 33 -25.12 25.67 26.69
C ALA A 33 -25.36 26.24 25.29
N VAL A 34 -24.57 25.79 24.33
CA VAL A 34 -24.86 25.93 22.90
C VAL A 34 -25.16 24.54 22.34
N LEU A 35 -26.44 24.33 22.07
CA LEU A 35 -26.89 23.22 21.24
C LEU A 35 -26.42 23.47 19.80
N VAL A 36 -25.21 23.06 19.48
CA VAL A 36 -24.76 22.95 18.11
C VAL A 36 -24.97 21.51 17.69
N GLY A 37 -25.81 21.33 16.66
CA GLY A 37 -26.09 20.06 16.05
C GLY A 37 -24.80 19.32 15.72
N GLY A 38 -24.54 18.23 16.42
CA GLY A 38 -23.42 17.34 16.18
C GLY A 38 -23.61 16.65 14.83
N GLY A 39 -22.99 17.20 13.80
CA GLY A 39 -22.63 16.42 12.63
C GLY A 39 -21.72 15.30 13.14
N ARG A 40 -22.26 14.12 13.29
CA ARG A 40 -21.46 12.90 13.37
C ARG A 40 -20.66 12.86 12.09
N ALA A 41 -19.37 13.16 12.17
CA ALA A 41 -18.44 12.65 11.22
C ALA A 41 -18.58 11.12 11.29
N THR A 42 -19.24 10.54 10.30
CA THR A 42 -19.21 9.10 10.11
C THR A 42 -17.74 8.75 9.99
N PRO A 43 -17.21 7.80 10.80
CA PRO A 43 -15.91 7.25 10.53
C PRO A 43 -15.98 6.77 9.07
N THR A 44 -15.01 7.18 8.26
CA THR A 44 -14.81 6.60 6.95
C THR A 44 -14.71 5.11 7.18
N GLU A 45 -15.74 4.38 6.78
CA GLU A 45 -15.74 2.93 6.81
C GLU A 45 -14.48 2.50 6.09
N GLY A 46 -13.56 1.91 6.85
CA GLY A 46 -12.35 1.35 6.28
C GLY A 46 -12.75 0.40 5.17
N ASP A 47 -12.02 0.43 4.06
CA ASP A 47 -12.22 -0.49 2.96
C ASP A 47 -12.51 -1.89 3.46
N PRO A 48 -13.52 -2.58 2.90
CA PRO A 48 -13.73 -3.97 3.23
C PRO A 48 -12.42 -4.72 2.97
N PRO A 49 -11.96 -5.52 3.94
CA PRO A 49 -10.67 -6.17 3.80
C PRO A 49 -10.69 -7.06 2.55
N ALA A 50 -9.67 -6.92 1.71
CA ALA A 50 -9.41 -7.90 0.67
C ALA A 50 -9.30 -9.28 1.31
N VAL A 51 -9.81 -10.30 0.64
CA VAL A 51 -9.68 -11.69 1.14
C VAL A 51 -8.20 -12.06 1.12
N VAL A 52 -7.58 -12.00 2.29
CA VAL A 52 -6.16 -12.25 2.46
C VAL A 52 -5.97 -13.65 3.00
N ASN A 53 -5.46 -14.56 2.16
CA ASN A 53 -4.93 -15.82 2.65
C ASN A 53 -3.49 -15.59 3.13
N GLY A 54 -3.34 -15.06 4.36
CA GLY A 54 -2.05 -14.65 4.92
C GLY A 54 -2.01 -13.15 5.25
N ARG A 55 -1.05 -12.66 5.83
CA ARG A 55 -0.76 -11.41 6.50
C ARG A 55 -1.24 -10.14 5.78
N ALA A 56 -2.22 -9.48 6.35
CA ALA A 56 -2.69 -8.14 5.94
C ALA A 56 -1.60 -7.04 6.09
N ASP A 57 -0.53 -7.34 6.81
CA ASP A 57 0.61 -6.45 7.07
C ASP A 57 1.56 -6.30 5.88
N VAL A 58 1.40 -7.10 4.82
CA VAL A 58 2.23 -7.05 3.61
C VAL A 58 1.69 -6.10 2.55
N VAL A 59 0.42 -5.69 2.65
CA VAL A 59 -0.24 -4.82 1.67
C VAL A 59 -0.57 -3.48 2.30
N GLU A 60 -0.11 -2.42 1.68
CA GLU A 60 -0.40 -1.06 2.11
C GLU A 60 -1.62 -0.49 1.38
N HIS A 61 -1.70 -0.66 0.05
CA HIS A 61 -2.83 -0.17 -0.75
C HIS A 61 -3.17 -1.10 -1.92
N LEU A 62 -4.45 -1.10 -2.29
CA LEU A 62 -4.98 -1.77 -3.48
C LEU A 62 -5.53 -0.74 -4.47
N TYR A 63 -5.27 -0.95 -5.74
CA TYR A 63 -5.75 -0.11 -6.85
C TYR A 63 -6.44 -0.97 -7.92
N PRO A 64 -7.73 -0.77 -8.20
CA PRO A 64 -8.72 -0.05 -7.37
C PRO A 64 -8.89 -0.72 -6.01
N ARG A 65 -9.53 -0.01 -5.07
CA ARG A 65 -9.90 -0.58 -3.76
C ARG A 65 -10.89 -1.73 -3.94
N ASN A 66 -10.88 -2.66 -3.00
CA ASN A 66 -11.85 -3.74 -3.00
C ASN A 66 -13.28 -3.19 -2.94
N GLY A 67 -14.16 -3.63 -3.85
CA GLY A 67 -15.53 -3.16 -3.99
C GLY A 67 -15.70 -1.80 -4.67
N ALA A 68 -14.65 -1.21 -5.25
CA ALA A 68 -14.76 0.04 -6.00
C ALA A 68 -15.53 -0.13 -7.30
N GLU A 69 -16.16 0.94 -7.79
CA GLU A 69 -16.74 1.03 -9.12
C GLU A 69 -15.84 1.87 -10.02
N VAL A 70 -15.44 1.34 -11.18
CA VAL A 70 -14.40 1.93 -12.03
C VAL A 70 -14.69 1.77 -13.53
N LEU A 71 -13.95 2.51 -14.35
CA LEU A 71 -14.01 2.42 -15.80
C LEU A 71 -13.13 1.27 -16.33
N ARG A 72 -13.40 0.81 -17.56
CA ARG A 72 -12.72 -0.31 -18.22
C ARG A 72 -11.22 -0.17 -18.43
N GLN A 73 -10.69 1.05 -18.35
CA GLN A 73 -9.28 1.36 -18.57
C GLN A 73 -8.60 1.86 -17.29
N VAL A 74 -9.12 1.45 -16.14
CA VAL A 74 -8.48 1.78 -14.86
C VAL A 74 -7.14 1.06 -14.72
N GLU A 75 -6.16 1.73 -14.13
CA GLU A 75 -4.91 1.09 -13.73
C GLU A 75 -5.16 0.20 -12.51
N ILE A 76 -4.69 -1.04 -12.58
CA ILE A 76 -4.78 -2.04 -11.51
C ILE A 76 -3.41 -2.11 -10.84
N GLY A 77 -3.37 -2.17 -9.51
CA GLY A 77 -2.09 -2.25 -8.83
C GLY A 77 -2.19 -2.61 -7.36
N ILE A 78 -1.02 -2.79 -6.79
CA ILE A 78 -0.85 -3.08 -5.38
C ILE A 78 0.39 -2.36 -4.86
N ASP A 79 0.27 -1.81 -3.67
CA ASP A 79 1.35 -1.21 -2.89
C ASP A 79 1.72 -2.17 -1.76
N LEU A 80 2.96 -2.57 -1.71
CA LEU A 80 3.46 -3.61 -0.82
C LEU A 80 4.36 -3.01 0.26
N ALA A 81 4.36 -3.65 1.41
CA ALA A 81 5.32 -3.33 2.46
C ALA A 81 6.76 -3.52 1.97
N PRO A 82 7.72 -2.73 2.47
CA PRO A 82 9.11 -2.79 2.05
C PRO A 82 9.70 -4.20 2.06
N GLY A 83 10.48 -4.52 1.03
CA GLY A 83 11.13 -5.82 0.88
C GLY A 83 10.25 -6.91 0.28
N HIS A 84 9.12 -6.53 -0.31
CA HIS A 84 8.24 -7.44 -1.02
C HIS A 84 8.13 -7.06 -2.50
N GLU A 85 7.92 -8.07 -3.32
CA GLU A 85 7.64 -8.01 -4.74
C GLU A 85 6.39 -8.82 -5.05
N GLY A 86 5.78 -8.57 -6.20
CA GLY A 86 4.57 -9.28 -6.57
C GLY A 86 4.33 -9.33 -8.06
N ARG A 87 3.36 -10.17 -8.46
CA ARG A 87 2.78 -10.22 -9.80
C ARG A 87 1.27 -10.20 -9.70
N LEU A 88 0.63 -9.81 -10.79
CA LEU A 88 -0.81 -9.69 -10.87
C LEU A 88 -1.41 -10.77 -11.78
N ILE A 89 -2.56 -11.29 -11.37
CA ILE A 89 -3.42 -12.19 -12.14
C ILE A 89 -4.80 -11.55 -12.13
N VAL A 90 -5.35 -11.24 -13.31
CA VAL A 90 -6.64 -10.55 -13.45
C VAL A 90 -7.64 -11.52 -14.05
N ASN A 91 -8.73 -11.80 -13.36
CA ASN A 91 -9.76 -12.79 -13.77
C ASN A 91 -9.16 -14.16 -14.17
N GLY A 92 -8.07 -14.57 -13.51
CA GLY A 92 -7.38 -15.83 -13.82
C GLY A 92 -6.31 -15.72 -14.91
N GLU A 93 -6.21 -14.58 -15.61
CA GLU A 93 -5.17 -14.33 -16.61
C GLU A 93 -3.93 -13.72 -15.94
N SER A 94 -2.78 -14.39 -16.09
CA SER A 94 -1.51 -13.91 -15.53
C SER A 94 -0.95 -12.78 -16.37
N ILE A 95 -0.71 -11.64 -15.77
CA ILE A 95 -0.11 -10.50 -16.46
C ILE A 95 1.39 -10.74 -16.66
N PRO A 96 1.90 -10.67 -17.91
CA PRO A 96 3.32 -10.76 -18.19
C PRO A 96 4.12 -9.67 -17.50
N GLU A 97 5.34 -10.00 -17.10
CA GLU A 97 6.19 -9.07 -16.32
C GLU A 97 6.58 -7.82 -17.14
N ASP A 98 6.77 -7.98 -18.46
CA ASP A 98 7.06 -6.89 -19.39
C ASP A 98 5.87 -5.94 -19.64
N GLU A 99 4.66 -6.35 -19.27
CA GLU A 99 3.47 -5.49 -19.28
C GLU A 99 3.19 -4.80 -17.94
N LEU A 100 3.89 -5.23 -16.88
CA LEU A 100 3.79 -4.62 -15.55
C LEU A 100 4.67 -3.37 -15.46
N ARG A 101 4.14 -2.33 -14.82
CA ARG A 101 4.93 -1.19 -14.39
C ARG A 101 5.37 -1.42 -12.94
N LEU A 102 6.62 -1.80 -12.79
CA LEU A 102 7.24 -2.02 -11.49
C LEU A 102 7.87 -0.72 -10.99
N VAL A 103 7.63 -0.38 -9.72
CA VAL A 103 8.23 0.76 -9.02
C VAL A 103 8.96 0.23 -7.78
N PRO A 104 10.18 -0.33 -7.95
CA PRO A 104 10.87 -1.05 -6.87
C PRO A 104 11.15 -0.19 -5.63
N GLU A 105 11.41 1.11 -5.82
CA GLU A 105 11.68 2.05 -4.74
C GLU A 105 10.47 2.29 -3.83
N GLN A 106 9.27 2.00 -4.34
CA GLN A 106 8.01 2.15 -3.63
C GLN A 106 7.32 0.80 -3.38
N ASN A 107 7.94 -0.30 -3.77
CA ASN A 107 7.40 -1.67 -3.68
C ASN A 107 6.01 -1.81 -4.35
N GLN A 108 5.81 -1.09 -5.47
CA GLN A 108 4.55 -1.03 -6.18
C GLN A 108 4.60 -1.80 -7.48
N VAL A 109 3.47 -2.46 -7.79
CA VAL A 109 3.27 -3.21 -9.03
C VAL A 109 1.96 -2.75 -9.66
N PHE A 110 2.00 -2.29 -10.92
CA PHE A 110 0.85 -1.80 -11.63
C PHE A 110 0.70 -2.45 -12.99
N PHE A 111 -0.55 -2.55 -13.45
CA PHE A 111 -0.93 -2.94 -14.79
C PHE A 111 -1.99 -1.97 -15.33
N LEU A 112 -1.75 -1.42 -16.50
CA LEU A 112 -2.72 -0.61 -17.24
C LEU A 112 -3.16 -1.39 -18.47
N PRO A 113 -4.45 -1.79 -18.59
CA PRO A 113 -4.99 -2.40 -19.80
C PRO A 113 -4.79 -1.49 -21.01
N GLY A 114 -4.54 -2.06 -22.18
CA GLY A 114 -4.34 -1.26 -23.37
C GLY A 114 -4.08 -2.07 -24.64
N PRO A 115 -4.10 -1.42 -25.81
CA PRO A 115 -3.90 -2.11 -27.08
C PRO A 115 -2.60 -2.92 -27.13
N GLY A 116 -2.70 -4.14 -27.61
CA GLY A 116 -1.57 -5.05 -27.77
C GLY A 116 -1.08 -5.73 -26.49
N LYS A 117 -1.74 -5.51 -25.36
CA LYS A 117 -1.48 -6.18 -24.09
C LYS A 117 -2.36 -7.41 -23.92
N VAL A 118 -2.02 -8.26 -22.96
CA VAL A 118 -2.78 -9.47 -22.61
C VAL A 118 -4.24 -9.16 -22.29
N LEU A 119 -4.50 -7.99 -21.71
CA LEU A 119 -5.83 -7.43 -21.54
C LEU A 119 -5.88 -6.03 -22.16
N GLU A 120 -6.61 -5.88 -23.25
CA GLU A 120 -6.78 -4.59 -23.91
C GLU A 120 -7.72 -3.66 -23.13
N THR A 121 -8.78 -4.24 -22.58
CA THR A 121 -9.77 -3.57 -21.73
C THR A 121 -10.30 -4.56 -20.70
N LEU A 122 -10.78 -4.05 -19.59
CA LEU A 122 -11.47 -4.88 -18.60
C LEU A 122 -12.90 -5.18 -19.06
N PRO A 123 -13.39 -6.42 -18.86
CA PRO A 123 -14.80 -6.74 -19.11
C PRO A 123 -15.71 -5.96 -18.14
N SER A 124 -16.92 -5.60 -18.58
CA SER A 124 -17.92 -5.03 -17.65
C SER A 124 -18.35 -6.06 -16.63
N GLY A 125 -18.67 -5.58 -15.43
CA GLY A 125 -19.06 -6.41 -14.30
C GLY A 125 -17.90 -6.63 -13.33
N THR A 126 -18.04 -7.61 -12.45
CA THR A 126 -17.05 -7.84 -11.39
C THR A 126 -15.74 -8.38 -11.96
N THR A 127 -14.67 -7.68 -11.69
CA THR A 127 -13.29 -8.08 -11.98
C THR A 127 -12.57 -8.41 -10.70
N CYS A 128 -11.94 -9.58 -10.64
CA CYS A 128 -11.14 -10.01 -9.49
C CYS A 128 -9.66 -10.08 -9.86
N VAL A 129 -8.85 -9.55 -8.99
CA VAL A 129 -7.38 -9.53 -9.11
C VAL A 129 -6.78 -10.37 -8.00
N THR A 130 -5.81 -11.19 -8.35
CA THR A 130 -4.99 -11.92 -7.40
C THR A 130 -3.55 -11.43 -7.51
N ALA A 131 -2.98 -10.94 -6.43
CA ALA A 131 -1.55 -10.68 -6.32
C ALA A 131 -0.86 -11.88 -5.67
N VAL A 132 0.21 -12.35 -6.31
CA VAL A 132 1.13 -13.34 -5.73
C VAL A 132 2.37 -12.58 -5.29
N ILE A 133 2.69 -12.63 -3.99
CA ILE A 133 3.66 -11.77 -3.32
C ILE A 133 4.74 -12.62 -2.70
N TRP A 134 5.99 -12.24 -2.83
CA TRP A 134 7.14 -12.89 -2.22
C TRP A 134 8.10 -11.87 -1.61
N ARG A 135 9.02 -12.33 -0.78
CA ARG A 135 10.11 -11.49 -0.27
C ARG A 135 11.18 -11.31 -1.32
N SER A 136 11.56 -10.07 -1.63
CA SER A 136 12.60 -9.76 -2.61
C SER A 136 13.93 -10.46 -2.34
N ALA A 137 14.30 -10.61 -1.07
CA ALA A 137 15.54 -11.27 -0.66
C ALA A 137 15.55 -12.80 -0.88
N VAL A 138 14.38 -13.43 -0.99
CA VAL A 138 14.23 -14.91 -1.12
C VAL A 138 13.85 -15.29 -2.54
N GLY A 139 13.12 -14.42 -3.23
CA GLY A 139 12.53 -14.71 -4.52
C GLY A 139 11.27 -15.59 -4.41
N ARG A 140 10.75 -16.02 -5.55
CA ARG A 140 9.54 -16.86 -5.63
C ARG A 140 9.78 -18.24 -5.04
N GLY A 141 8.77 -18.76 -4.34
CA GLY A 141 8.87 -20.08 -3.73
C GLY A 141 7.56 -20.59 -3.14
N ALA A 142 7.67 -21.63 -2.31
CA ALA A 142 6.53 -22.27 -1.67
C ALA A 142 5.85 -21.39 -0.60
N ASP A 143 6.54 -20.35 -0.14
CA ASP A 143 6.06 -19.44 0.91
C ASP A 143 5.44 -18.16 0.32
N ASP A 144 5.15 -18.14 -0.99
CA ASP A 144 4.50 -17.00 -1.63
C ASP A 144 3.10 -16.78 -1.05
N LEU A 145 2.80 -15.52 -0.76
CA LEU A 145 1.49 -15.10 -0.27
C LEU A 145 0.57 -14.82 -1.46
N SER A 146 -0.72 -15.06 -1.29
CA SER A 146 -1.73 -14.76 -2.29
C SER A 146 -2.81 -13.88 -1.68
N ILE A 147 -3.12 -12.77 -2.34
CA ILE A 147 -4.15 -11.82 -1.95
C ILE A 147 -5.09 -11.62 -3.12
N GLN A 148 -6.39 -11.67 -2.85
CA GLN A 148 -7.42 -11.43 -3.86
C GLN A 148 -8.33 -10.29 -3.44
N TRP A 149 -8.63 -9.39 -4.38
CA TRP A 149 -9.66 -8.37 -4.25
C TRP A 149 -10.45 -8.26 -5.54
N CYS A 150 -11.67 -7.73 -5.45
CA CYS A 150 -12.56 -7.57 -6.58
C CYS A 150 -13.14 -6.15 -6.60
N PHE A 151 -13.50 -5.68 -7.80
CA PHE A 151 -14.16 -4.40 -8.03
C PHE A 151 -15.08 -4.49 -9.24
N ASP A 152 -15.98 -3.53 -9.42
CA ASP A 152 -16.95 -3.52 -10.49
C ASP A 152 -16.55 -2.55 -11.61
N VAL A 153 -16.62 -3.04 -12.84
CA VAL A 153 -16.23 -2.30 -14.06
C VAL A 153 -17.49 -1.91 -14.84
N THR A 154 -17.66 -0.61 -15.09
CA THR A 154 -18.79 -0.02 -15.81
C THR A 154 -18.46 0.43 -17.23
#